data_0a5845f40b13358e0af3142c371fad88
#
_entry.id   0a5845f40b13358e0af3142c371fad88
#
_cell.length_a   1.000
_cell.length_b   1.000
_cell.length_c   1.000
_cell.angle_alpha   90.00
_cell.angle_beta   90.00
_cell.angle_gamma   90.00
#
_symmetry.space_group_name_H-M   'P 1'
#
loop_
_entity.id
_entity.type
_entity.pdbx_description
1 polymer ?
#
loop_
_entity_poly.entity_id
_entity_poly.type
_entity_poly.pdbx_seq_one_letter_code
_entity_poly.pdbx_strand_id
1 'polypeptide(L)'
;MKHLPKHHQPRWRYLAVAIETWPTATVGRRGFQRELWFAGQNLLGDPGGADADLQVMRFSVSEGGGGAIVRVRRGEVDAARAAIACLDEVDGHPVGLRVSGVSGTIDACSEKYLGSGTGISVQGDVTVAGADCPAWRRNGALDVRGPTGLIGATVRDFE
;
A
#
# COMPACT_ATOMS: atom_id res chain seq x y z
N MET A 1 -11.08 -34.27 0.59
CA MET A 1 -9.75 -33.67 0.38
C MET A 1 -8.73 -34.39 1.24
N LYS A 2 -7.69 -34.91 0.63
CA LYS A 2 -6.55 -35.39 1.41
C LYS A 2 -5.77 -34.20 1.93
N HIS A 3 -5.72 -33.99 3.22
CA HIS A 3 -4.86 -32.97 3.82
C HIS A 3 -3.39 -33.36 3.62
N LEU A 4 -2.62 -32.48 3.02
CA LEU A 4 -1.17 -32.64 2.94
C LEU A 4 -0.56 -32.66 4.35
N PRO A 5 0.45 -33.50 4.61
CA PRO A 5 1.21 -33.46 5.84
C PRO A 5 1.73 -32.03 6.12
N LYS A 6 1.84 -31.65 7.40
CA LYS A 6 2.24 -30.29 7.81
C LYS A 6 3.49 -29.75 7.11
N HIS A 7 4.46 -30.62 6.85
CA HIS A 7 5.72 -30.26 6.18
C HIS A 7 5.58 -30.04 4.67
N HIS A 8 4.47 -30.45 4.07
CA HIS A 8 4.15 -30.22 2.65
C HIS A 8 3.12 -29.12 2.45
N GLN A 9 2.56 -28.55 3.51
CA GLN A 9 1.62 -27.44 3.39
C GLN A 9 2.35 -26.15 3.03
N PRO A 10 1.79 -25.30 2.13
CA PRO A 10 2.35 -24.00 1.86
C PRO A 10 2.47 -23.18 3.15
N ARG A 11 3.58 -22.53 3.32
CA ARG A 11 3.80 -21.60 4.44
C ARG A 11 3.64 -20.17 3.93
N TRP A 12 3.03 -19.35 4.76
CA TRP A 12 2.67 -17.99 4.42
C TRP A 12 3.33 -16.98 5.35
N ARG A 13 3.50 -15.77 4.82
CA ARG A 13 3.78 -14.57 5.57
C ARG A 13 2.75 -13.50 5.24
N TYR A 14 2.56 -12.58 6.13
CA TYR A 14 1.57 -11.52 6.04
C TYR A 14 2.27 -10.18 6.14
N LEU A 15 2.10 -9.35 5.12
CA LEU A 15 2.66 -8.01 5.07
C LEU A 15 1.57 -7.02 5.41
N ALA A 16 1.84 -6.16 6.38
CA ALA A 16 1.01 -5.00 6.65
C ALA A 16 1.41 -3.87 5.70
N VAL A 17 0.49 -3.44 4.87
CA VAL A 17 0.69 -2.39 3.88
C VAL A 17 -0.09 -1.15 4.31
N ALA A 18 0.61 -0.09 4.64
CA ALA A 18 0.01 1.22 4.84
C ALA A 18 -0.32 1.83 3.48
N ILE A 19 -1.53 2.32 3.32
CA ILE A 19 -2.04 2.89 2.08
C ILE A 19 -2.39 4.34 2.33
N GLU A 20 -1.85 5.22 1.52
CA GLU A 20 -2.16 6.65 1.51
C GLU A 20 -2.78 7.03 0.18
N THR A 21 -3.88 7.77 0.22
CA THR A 21 -4.59 8.25 -0.95
C THR A 21 -4.93 9.73 -0.78
N TRP A 22 -5.33 10.37 -1.86
CA TRP A 22 -6.00 11.66 -1.73
C TRP A 22 -7.32 11.48 -0.96
N PRO A 23 -7.70 12.40 -0.05
CA PRO A 23 -8.83 12.18 0.86
C PRO A 23 -10.17 11.89 0.19
N THR A 24 -10.39 12.40 -1.03
CA THR A 24 -11.61 12.16 -1.80
C THR A 24 -11.53 10.95 -2.73
N ALA A 25 -10.37 10.29 -2.81
CA ALA A 25 -10.19 9.13 -3.66
C ALA A 25 -10.92 7.91 -3.08
N THR A 26 -11.60 7.19 -3.96
CA THR A 26 -12.25 5.91 -3.62
C THR A 26 -11.44 4.78 -4.21
N VAL A 27 -10.84 3.98 -3.34
CA VAL A 27 -10.00 2.85 -3.69
C VAL A 27 -10.59 1.58 -3.06
N GLY A 28 -10.84 0.59 -3.87
CA GLY A 28 -11.46 -0.66 -3.44
C GLY A 28 -10.48 -1.83 -3.36
N ARG A 29 -10.84 -2.82 -2.54
CA ARG A 29 -10.06 -4.06 -2.37
C ARG A 29 -9.83 -4.78 -3.70
N ARG A 30 -10.85 -4.88 -4.54
CA ARG A 30 -10.76 -5.59 -5.82
C ARG A 30 -9.79 -4.90 -6.78
N GLY A 31 -9.83 -3.58 -6.85
CA GLY A 31 -8.88 -2.79 -7.64
C GLY A 31 -7.44 -2.96 -7.12
N PHE A 32 -7.25 -2.88 -5.82
CA PHE A 32 -5.95 -3.11 -5.19
C PHE A 32 -5.40 -4.51 -5.49
N GLN A 33 -6.22 -5.56 -5.35
CA GLN A 33 -5.81 -6.93 -5.67
C GLN A 33 -5.41 -7.08 -7.14
N ARG A 34 -6.16 -6.48 -8.04
CA ARG A 34 -5.88 -6.53 -9.49
C ARG A 34 -4.55 -5.85 -9.82
N GLU A 35 -4.32 -4.64 -9.33
CA GLU A 35 -3.08 -3.90 -9.57
C GLU A 35 -1.87 -4.60 -8.94
N LEU A 36 -2.06 -5.20 -7.77
CA LEU A 36 -1.02 -5.98 -7.11
C LEU A 36 -0.60 -7.19 -7.95
N TRP A 37 -1.55 -7.90 -8.55
CA TRP A 37 -1.24 -9.00 -9.47
C TRP A 37 -0.52 -8.52 -10.73
N PHE A 38 -0.96 -7.43 -11.33
CA PHE A 38 -0.30 -6.86 -12.51
C PHE A 38 1.13 -6.40 -12.18
N ALA A 39 1.33 -5.74 -11.06
CA ALA A 39 2.67 -5.35 -10.61
C ALA A 39 3.57 -6.57 -10.38
N GLY A 40 3.05 -7.62 -9.76
CA GLY A 40 3.75 -8.89 -9.57
C GLY A 40 4.13 -9.56 -10.88
N GLN A 41 3.19 -9.69 -11.81
CA GLN A 41 3.45 -10.29 -13.12
C GLN A 41 4.43 -9.48 -13.96
N ASN A 42 4.32 -8.15 -13.95
CA ASN A 42 5.21 -7.28 -14.70
C ASN A 42 6.65 -7.30 -14.18
N LEU A 43 6.81 -7.35 -12.86
CA LEU A 43 8.12 -7.35 -12.23
C LEU A 43 8.78 -8.73 -12.21
N LEU A 44 8.02 -9.76 -11.85
CA LEU A 44 8.53 -11.10 -11.55
C LEU A 44 8.35 -12.09 -12.70
N GLY A 45 7.56 -11.74 -13.70
CA GLY A 45 7.07 -12.66 -14.71
C GLY A 45 6.00 -13.61 -14.18
N ASP A 46 5.36 -14.37 -15.07
CA ASP A 46 4.28 -15.29 -14.68
C ASP A 46 4.74 -16.36 -13.67
N PRO A 47 5.91 -17.01 -13.81
CA PRO A 47 6.37 -17.96 -12.79
C PRO A 47 6.64 -17.31 -11.44
N GLY A 48 7.28 -16.16 -11.40
CA GLY A 48 7.57 -15.44 -10.15
C GLY A 48 6.32 -14.92 -9.46
N GLY A 49 5.35 -14.44 -10.22
CA GLY A 49 4.04 -14.03 -9.70
C GLY A 49 3.28 -15.19 -9.10
N ALA A 50 3.30 -16.35 -9.75
CA ALA A 50 2.68 -17.58 -9.25
C ALA A 50 3.39 -18.11 -7.99
N ASP A 51 4.71 -18.01 -7.92
CA ASP A 51 5.49 -18.42 -6.75
C ASP A 51 5.23 -17.53 -5.54
N ALA A 52 5.13 -16.23 -5.73
CA ALA A 52 4.81 -15.28 -4.66
C ALA A 52 3.37 -15.44 -4.16
N ASP A 53 2.42 -15.72 -5.05
CA ASP A 53 1.00 -15.96 -4.76
C ASP A 53 0.40 -14.87 -3.87
N LEU A 54 0.47 -13.63 -4.36
CA LEU A 54 0.05 -12.44 -3.64
C LEU A 54 -1.47 -12.38 -3.50
N GLN A 55 -1.96 -12.33 -2.28
CA GLN A 55 -3.39 -12.30 -1.97
C GLN A 55 -3.71 -11.25 -0.91
N VAL A 56 -4.65 -10.37 -1.20
CA VAL A 56 -5.17 -9.41 -0.24
C VAL A 56 -6.10 -10.14 0.74
N MET A 57 -5.75 -10.15 2.01
CA MET A 57 -6.50 -10.83 3.07
C MET A 57 -7.42 -9.89 3.83
N ARG A 58 -6.97 -8.67 4.07
CA ARG A 58 -7.75 -7.58 4.69
C ARG A 58 -7.49 -6.28 3.94
N PHE A 59 -8.51 -5.44 3.88
CA PHE A 59 -8.43 -4.14 3.23
C PHE A 59 -9.38 -3.16 3.92
N SER A 60 -8.83 -2.03 4.37
CA SER A 60 -9.62 -0.96 4.96
C SER A 60 -8.97 0.37 4.62
N VAL A 61 -9.57 1.09 3.68
CA VAL A 61 -9.12 2.41 3.23
C VAL A 61 -10.30 3.35 3.17
N SER A 62 -10.19 4.49 3.84
CA SER A 62 -11.20 5.55 3.86
C SER A 62 -10.57 6.88 4.19
N GLU A 63 -11.16 7.96 3.68
CA GLU A 63 -10.76 9.34 4.02
C GLU A 63 -9.25 9.61 3.93
N GLY A 64 -8.62 9.17 2.86
CA GLY A 64 -7.23 9.47 2.56
C GLY A 64 -6.23 8.40 2.97
N GLY A 65 -6.66 7.28 3.51
CA GLY A 65 -5.74 6.22 3.81
C GLY A 65 -6.31 5.08 4.64
N GLY A 66 -5.44 4.17 4.98
CA GLY A 66 -5.76 2.98 5.73
C GLY A 66 -4.69 1.93 5.58
N GLY A 67 -5.09 0.69 5.54
CA GLY A 67 -4.16 -0.42 5.42
C GLY A 67 -4.75 -1.66 4.80
N ALA A 68 -3.86 -2.52 4.39
CA ALA A 68 -4.19 -3.85 3.89
C ALA A 68 -3.23 -4.89 4.49
N ILE A 69 -3.67 -6.12 4.50
CA ILE A 69 -2.79 -7.26 4.77
C ILE A 69 -2.70 -8.09 3.51
N VAL A 70 -1.48 -8.28 3.04
CA VAL A 70 -1.15 -9.08 1.86
C VAL A 70 -0.46 -10.35 2.30
N ARG A 71 -1.01 -11.49 1.90
CA ARG A 71 -0.40 -12.79 2.10
C ARG A 71 0.57 -13.10 0.96
N VAL A 72 1.70 -13.64 1.31
CA VAL A 72 2.72 -14.09 0.36
C VAL A 72 3.31 -15.42 0.83
N ARG A 73 3.79 -16.24 -0.08
CA ARG A 73 4.51 -17.47 0.29
C ARG A 73 5.78 -17.14 1.07
N ARG A 74 6.04 -17.92 2.10
CA ARG A 74 7.29 -17.82 2.86
C ARG A 74 8.48 -18.00 1.92
N GLY A 75 9.45 -17.11 2.00
CA GLY A 75 10.59 -17.07 1.09
C GLY A 75 10.44 -16.08 -0.06
N GLU A 76 9.21 -15.59 -0.33
CA GLU A 76 8.91 -14.64 -1.40
C GLU A 76 8.59 -13.21 -0.87
N VAL A 77 8.96 -12.92 0.38
CA VAL A 77 8.68 -11.62 1.02
C VAL A 77 9.36 -10.47 0.28
N ASP A 78 10.61 -10.63 -0.12
CA ASP A 78 11.33 -9.57 -0.83
C ASP A 78 10.74 -9.31 -2.22
N ALA A 79 10.32 -10.36 -2.91
CA ALA A 79 9.60 -10.25 -4.18
C ALA A 79 8.27 -9.51 -4.01
N ALA A 80 7.52 -9.81 -2.94
CA ALA A 80 6.28 -9.11 -2.59
C ALA A 80 6.52 -7.63 -2.29
N ARG A 81 7.54 -7.30 -1.52
CA ARG A 81 7.93 -5.91 -1.24
C ARG A 81 8.25 -5.14 -2.51
N ALA A 82 8.98 -5.77 -3.44
CA ALA A 82 9.33 -5.16 -4.71
C ALA A 82 8.08 -4.91 -5.59
N ALA A 83 7.16 -5.86 -5.66
CA ALA A 83 5.90 -5.70 -6.39
C ALA A 83 5.04 -4.57 -5.79
N ILE A 84 4.92 -4.50 -4.47
CA ILE A 84 4.19 -3.43 -3.79
C ILE A 84 4.83 -2.07 -4.07
N ALA A 85 6.16 -1.98 -4.08
CA ALA A 85 6.88 -0.75 -4.37
C ALA A 85 6.67 -0.25 -5.82
N CYS A 86 6.33 -1.13 -6.75
CA CYS A 86 6.04 -0.77 -8.14
C CYS A 86 4.60 -0.29 -8.36
N LEU A 87 3.73 -0.43 -7.37
CA LEU A 87 2.32 -0.08 -7.47
C LEU A 87 2.12 1.37 -7.02
N ASP A 88 1.69 2.24 -7.90
CA ASP A 88 1.53 3.67 -7.67
C ASP A 88 0.11 4.20 -7.92
N GLU A 89 -0.76 3.36 -8.48
CA GLU A 89 -2.14 3.74 -8.81
C GLU A 89 -3.09 2.57 -8.57
N VAL A 90 -4.26 2.86 -8.04
CA VAL A 90 -5.37 1.91 -7.88
C VAL A 90 -6.69 2.60 -8.24
N ASP A 91 -7.51 1.94 -9.06
CA ASP A 91 -8.81 2.46 -9.53
C ASP A 91 -8.72 3.87 -10.15
N GLY A 92 -7.62 4.18 -10.84
CA GLY A 92 -7.38 5.48 -11.44
C GLY A 92 -6.93 6.56 -10.46
N HIS A 93 -6.68 6.22 -9.20
CA HIS A 93 -6.21 7.14 -8.16
C HIS A 93 -4.77 6.85 -7.76
N PRO A 94 -3.91 7.87 -7.69
CA PRO A 94 -2.57 7.71 -7.13
C PRO A 94 -2.62 7.23 -5.69
N VAL A 95 -1.75 6.28 -5.35
CA VAL A 95 -1.61 5.75 -3.99
C VAL A 95 -0.16 5.75 -3.56
N GLY A 96 0.07 5.98 -2.29
CA GLY A 96 1.36 5.76 -1.64
C GLY A 96 1.28 4.48 -0.81
N LEU A 97 2.18 3.55 -1.05
CA LEU A 97 2.23 2.27 -0.36
C LEU A 97 3.52 2.12 0.43
N ARG A 98 3.39 1.58 1.63
CA ARG A 98 4.54 1.26 2.48
C ARG A 98 4.28 -0.04 3.23
N VAL A 99 5.23 -0.96 3.20
CA VAL A 99 5.19 -2.14 4.06
C VAL A 99 5.64 -1.75 5.46
N SER A 100 4.72 -1.74 6.40
CA SER A 100 4.98 -1.39 7.80
C SER A 100 5.63 -2.52 8.57
N GLY A 101 5.38 -3.76 8.18
CA GLY A 101 5.96 -4.93 8.83
C GLY A 101 5.47 -6.23 8.25
N VAL A 102 6.07 -7.32 8.74
CA VAL A 102 5.79 -8.68 8.31
C VAL A 102 5.54 -9.55 9.55
N SER A 103 4.54 -10.40 9.47
CA SER A 103 4.18 -11.30 10.56
C SER A 103 3.83 -12.69 10.05
N GLY A 104 3.82 -13.68 10.94
CA GLY A 104 3.46 -15.07 10.64
C GLY A 104 1.95 -15.33 10.64
N THR A 105 1.14 -14.41 11.18
CA THR A 105 -0.31 -14.54 11.24
C THR A 105 -1.00 -13.21 10.90
N ILE A 106 -2.25 -13.29 10.44
CA ILE A 106 -3.06 -12.11 10.12
C ILE A 106 -3.31 -11.27 11.37
N ASP A 107 -3.70 -11.90 12.47
CA ASP A 107 -4.06 -11.20 13.69
C ASP A 107 -2.86 -10.46 14.29
N ALA A 108 -1.71 -11.11 14.40
CA ALA A 108 -0.48 -10.45 14.86
C ALA A 108 -0.06 -9.30 13.95
N CYS A 109 -0.21 -9.47 12.64
CA CYS A 109 0.07 -8.43 11.65
C CYS A 109 -0.85 -7.22 11.83
N SER A 110 -2.15 -7.46 11.98
CA SER A 110 -3.16 -6.43 12.17
C SER A 110 -2.94 -5.65 13.47
N GLU A 111 -2.78 -6.35 14.59
CA GLU A 111 -2.60 -5.75 15.91
C GLU A 111 -1.33 -4.89 15.99
N LYS A 112 -0.23 -5.39 15.43
CA LYS A 112 1.07 -4.73 15.55
C LYS A 112 1.23 -3.53 14.61
N TYR A 113 0.67 -3.58 13.41
CA TYR A 113 1.02 -2.64 12.35
C TYR A 113 -0.14 -1.79 11.80
N LEU A 114 -1.38 -2.17 11.97
CA LEU A 114 -2.53 -1.49 11.39
C LEU A 114 -3.36 -0.64 12.38
N GLY A 115 -2.89 -0.45 13.59
CA GLY A 115 -3.63 0.25 14.64
C GLY A 115 -3.60 1.78 14.59
N SER A 116 -2.79 2.40 13.73
CA SER A 116 -2.65 3.86 13.66
C SER A 116 -3.55 4.45 12.56
N GLY A 117 -4.28 5.51 12.89
CA GLY A 117 -5.10 6.24 11.93
C GLY A 117 -4.30 6.93 10.84
N THR A 118 -5.00 7.52 9.87
CA THR A 118 -4.40 8.14 8.68
C THR A 118 -3.53 9.38 8.95
N GLY A 119 -3.65 9.97 10.14
CA GLY A 119 -2.87 11.15 10.54
C GLY A 119 -3.14 12.42 9.74
N ILE A 120 -4.19 12.45 8.91
CA ILE A 120 -4.58 13.63 8.14
C ILE A 120 -5.16 14.68 9.09
N SER A 121 -4.62 15.88 9.06
CA SER A 121 -5.02 16.91 10.03
C SER A 121 -5.53 18.21 9.42
N VAL A 122 -5.01 18.65 8.28
CA VAL A 122 -5.35 19.99 7.74
C VAL A 122 -5.32 19.99 6.22
N GLN A 123 -6.35 20.60 5.63
CA GLN A 123 -6.37 20.98 4.22
C GLN A 123 -5.97 22.44 4.07
N GLY A 124 -5.21 22.74 3.04
CA GLY A 124 -4.82 24.11 2.69
C GLY A 124 -4.34 24.18 1.26
N ASP A 125 -3.97 25.38 0.81
CA ASP A 125 -3.35 25.57 -0.48
C ASP A 125 -1.87 25.93 -0.30
N VAL A 126 -1.04 25.43 -1.20
CA VAL A 126 0.41 25.67 -1.20
C VAL A 126 0.83 26.12 -2.60
N THR A 127 1.68 27.12 -2.68
CA THR A 127 2.20 27.60 -3.95
C THR A 127 3.39 26.73 -4.38
N VAL A 128 3.26 26.07 -5.52
CA VAL A 128 4.32 25.26 -6.13
C VAL A 128 4.56 25.77 -7.54
N ALA A 129 5.81 26.14 -7.85
CA ALA A 129 6.22 26.68 -9.15
C ALA A 129 5.32 27.83 -9.65
N GLY A 130 4.85 28.69 -8.74
CA GLY A 130 4.00 29.84 -9.05
C GLY A 130 2.52 29.55 -9.21
N ALA A 131 2.07 28.33 -8.95
CA ALA A 131 0.67 27.94 -8.98
C ALA A 131 0.18 27.51 -7.60
N ASP A 132 -1.02 27.92 -7.21
CA ASP A 132 -1.64 27.48 -5.98
C ASP A 132 -2.22 26.06 -6.16
N CYS A 133 -1.76 25.13 -5.33
CA CYS A 133 -2.13 23.73 -5.37
C CYS A 133 -2.75 23.30 -4.05
N PRO A 134 -3.84 22.51 -4.08
CA PRO A 134 -4.41 21.94 -2.87
C PRO A 134 -3.43 21.00 -2.19
N ALA A 135 -3.36 21.07 -0.86
CA ALA A 135 -2.45 20.29 -0.05
C ALA A 135 -3.13 19.74 1.20
N TRP A 136 -2.68 18.59 1.64
CA TRP A 136 -3.11 17.95 2.89
C TRP A 136 -1.91 17.66 3.76
N ARG A 137 -2.02 17.96 5.03
CA ARG A 137 -0.98 17.61 6.01
C ARG A 137 -1.23 16.20 6.54
N ARG A 138 -0.18 15.39 6.50
CA ARG A 138 -0.18 14.02 6.99
C ARG A 138 1.10 13.78 7.81
N ASN A 139 0.95 13.55 9.11
CA ASN A 139 2.09 13.19 9.99
C ASN A 139 3.34 14.08 9.81
N GLY A 140 3.15 15.39 9.69
CA GLY A 140 4.27 16.33 9.53
C GLY A 140 4.82 16.48 8.10
N ALA A 141 4.28 15.74 7.14
CA ALA A 141 4.53 15.91 5.72
C ALA A 141 3.33 16.55 5.03
N LEU A 142 3.51 17.02 3.82
CA LEU A 142 2.45 17.56 2.98
C LEU A 142 2.30 16.72 1.71
N ASP A 143 1.07 16.35 1.41
CA ASP A 143 0.69 15.81 0.11
C ASP A 143 0.10 16.96 -0.72
N VAL A 144 0.75 17.31 -1.81
CA VAL A 144 0.35 18.41 -2.69
C VAL A 144 -0.16 17.83 -4.01
N ARG A 145 -1.33 18.27 -4.45
CA ARG A 145 -1.88 17.87 -5.75
C ARG A 145 -1.48 18.89 -6.81
N GLY A 146 -0.37 18.62 -7.48
CA GLY A 146 0.12 19.44 -8.58
C GLY A 146 -0.52 19.11 -9.93
N PRO A 147 -0.17 19.86 -10.99
CA PRO A 147 -0.72 19.65 -12.33
C PRO A 147 -0.39 18.30 -12.95
N THR A 148 0.71 17.69 -12.56
CA THR A 148 1.22 16.42 -13.11
C THR A 148 1.06 15.24 -12.17
N GLY A 149 0.46 15.42 -11.00
CA GLY A 149 0.25 14.36 -10.02
C GLY A 149 0.48 14.80 -8.58
N LEU A 150 0.56 13.84 -7.68
CA LEU A 150 0.84 14.10 -6.26
C LEU A 150 2.33 14.34 -6.04
N ILE A 151 2.62 15.33 -5.22
CA ILE A 151 3.98 15.72 -4.82
C ILE A 151 4.04 15.66 -3.30
N GLY A 152 4.98 14.88 -2.76
CA GLY A 152 5.27 14.86 -1.34
C GLY A 152 6.22 16.00 -0.97
N ALA A 153 5.94 16.69 0.12
CA ALA A 153 6.81 17.71 0.67
C ALA A 153 6.91 17.62 2.18
N THR A 154 8.02 18.07 2.72
CA THR A 154 8.25 18.12 4.16
C THR A 154 8.35 19.57 4.63
N VAL A 155 8.33 19.79 5.93
CA VAL A 155 8.51 21.13 6.51
C VAL A 155 9.78 21.82 5.99
N ARG A 156 10.82 21.03 5.69
CA ARG A 156 12.10 21.57 5.19
C ARG A 156 12.02 22.15 3.79
N ASP A 157 11.05 21.74 3.00
CA ASP A 157 10.87 22.24 1.63
C ASP A 157 10.21 23.63 1.61
N PHE A 158 9.70 24.10 2.74
CA PHE A 158 9.02 25.38 2.91
C PHE A 158 9.77 26.36 3.84
N GLU A 159 10.88 25.97 4.37
CA GLU A 159 11.82 26.83 5.07
C GLU A 159 12.83 27.44 4.08
#